data_33b69a1c14d8a7363f7c6fbb877fc4e8
#
_entry.id   33b69a1c14d8a7363f7c6fbb877fc4e8
#
_cell.length_a   1.000
_cell.length_b   1.000
_cell.length_c   1.000
_cell.angle_alpha   90.00
_cell.angle_beta   90.00
_cell.angle_gamma   90.00
#
_symmetry.space_group_name_H-M   'P 1'
#
loop_
_entity.id
_entity.type
_entity.pdbx_description
1 polymer ?
#
loop_
_entity_poly.entity_id
_entity_poly.type
_entity_poly.pdbx_seq_one_letter_code
_entity_poly.pdbx_strand_id
1 'polypeptide(L)'
;SIVPYTEVQEDTLKSLQERPITIDSSGTTFINRAELVDNQSLNDVYTRNNGYNSELRLNGNIQLKPSKYTTVTLGGRWVFSDDKRNTFNNHVFNYDNNLDQRNSDWNAYIRFQQQFRNDPENKSAIKNAFYTIQADYSQTNLLIHNETYGEDYFSYGHVGNFDIQGAPVYQWGQDTTTGVFGNQYINDS
;
A
#
# COMPACT_ATOMS: atom_id res chain seq x y z
N SER A 1 14.61 -8.51 -21.04
CA SER A 1 13.38 -7.99 -21.65
C SER A 1 12.42 -7.59 -20.54
N ILE A 2 11.93 -6.36 -20.60
CA ILE A 2 10.89 -5.90 -19.68
C ILE A 2 9.60 -6.56 -20.16
N VAL A 3 8.96 -7.32 -19.26
CA VAL A 3 7.65 -7.92 -19.56
C VAL A 3 6.59 -6.88 -19.19
N PRO A 4 5.71 -6.47 -20.12
CA PRO A 4 4.65 -5.54 -19.81
C PRO A 4 3.63 -6.17 -18.84
N TYR A 5 2.97 -5.34 -18.08
CA TYR A 5 1.75 -5.70 -17.36
C TYR A 5 0.55 -5.49 -18.27
N THR A 6 -0.47 -6.32 -18.12
CA THR A 6 -1.72 -6.16 -18.87
C THR A 6 -2.77 -5.57 -17.94
N GLU A 7 -3.39 -4.49 -18.37
CA GLU A 7 -4.46 -3.79 -17.63
C GLU A 7 -5.70 -3.65 -18.51
N VAL A 8 -6.87 -3.65 -17.87
CA VAL A 8 -8.14 -3.37 -18.57
C VAL A 8 -8.22 -1.89 -18.88
N GLN A 9 -8.66 -1.53 -20.07
CA GLN A 9 -8.87 -0.13 -20.44
C GLN A 9 -9.87 0.52 -19.49
N GLU A 10 -9.63 1.77 -19.12
CA GLU A 10 -10.44 2.51 -18.14
C GLU A 10 -11.92 2.59 -18.55
N ASP A 11 -12.21 2.82 -19.82
CA ASP A 11 -13.57 2.89 -20.33
C ASP A 11 -14.31 1.53 -20.21
N THR A 12 -13.60 0.43 -20.48
CA THR A 12 -14.12 -0.93 -20.30
C THR A 12 -14.36 -1.20 -18.83
N LEU A 13 -13.42 -0.83 -17.96
CA LEU A 13 -13.53 -1.00 -16.50
C LEU A 13 -14.74 -0.21 -15.96
N LYS A 14 -14.90 1.05 -16.35
CA LYS A 14 -16.06 1.88 -15.97
C LYS A 14 -17.36 1.27 -16.45
N SER A 15 -17.42 0.78 -17.69
CA SER A 15 -18.64 0.17 -18.23
C SER A 15 -19.05 -1.09 -17.47
N LEU A 16 -18.07 -1.88 -17.01
CA LEU A 16 -18.33 -3.07 -16.19
C LEU A 16 -18.79 -2.72 -14.76
N GLN A 17 -18.26 -1.62 -14.21
CA GLN A 17 -18.63 -1.14 -12.86
C GLN A 17 -19.97 -0.42 -12.84
N GLU A 18 -20.24 0.43 -13.83
CA GLU A 18 -21.45 1.25 -13.88
C GLU A 18 -22.68 0.49 -14.39
N ARG A 19 -22.47 -0.53 -15.23
CA ARG A 19 -23.52 -1.33 -15.83
C ARG A 19 -23.28 -2.82 -15.61
N PRO A 20 -23.24 -3.28 -14.36
CA PRO A 20 -23.00 -4.69 -14.07
C PRO A 20 -24.13 -5.60 -14.55
N ILE A 21 -25.31 -5.03 -14.79
CA ILE A 21 -26.49 -5.74 -15.23
C ILE A 21 -27.08 -5.03 -16.45
N THR A 22 -27.25 -5.77 -17.55
CA THR A 22 -27.94 -5.28 -18.74
C THR A 22 -29.32 -5.94 -18.83
N ILE A 23 -30.34 -5.15 -19.03
CA ILE A 23 -31.71 -5.63 -19.25
C ILE A 23 -32.01 -5.45 -20.75
N ASP A 24 -32.32 -6.53 -21.44
CA ASP A 24 -32.73 -6.46 -22.84
C ASP A 24 -34.18 -5.99 -23.03
N SER A 25 -34.59 -5.82 -24.28
CA SER A 25 -35.93 -5.41 -24.61
C SER A 25 -37.02 -6.43 -24.24
N SER A 26 -36.65 -7.68 -23.94
CA SER A 26 -37.53 -8.74 -23.48
C SER A 26 -37.67 -8.78 -21.95
N GLY A 27 -36.93 -7.94 -21.23
CA GLY A 27 -36.88 -7.95 -19.78
C GLY A 27 -35.90 -8.98 -19.19
N THR A 28 -35.12 -9.65 -20.05
CA THR A 28 -34.10 -10.60 -19.58
C THR A 28 -32.89 -9.85 -19.03
N THR A 29 -32.48 -10.24 -17.85
CA THR A 29 -31.34 -9.62 -17.16
C THR A 29 -30.06 -10.39 -17.46
N PHE A 30 -29.04 -9.69 -17.97
CA PHE A 30 -27.68 -10.23 -18.19
C PHE A 30 -26.72 -9.57 -17.24
N ILE A 31 -25.82 -10.36 -16.69
CA ILE A 31 -24.71 -9.85 -15.90
C ILE A 31 -23.54 -9.61 -16.84
N ASN A 32 -23.05 -8.37 -16.91
CA ASN A 32 -21.80 -8.08 -17.58
C ASN A 32 -20.66 -8.81 -16.84
N ARG A 33 -19.92 -9.63 -17.56
CA ARG A 33 -18.87 -10.46 -16.98
C ARG A 33 -17.50 -10.05 -17.49
N ALA A 34 -16.49 -10.34 -16.70
CA ALA A 34 -15.10 -10.13 -17.10
C ALA A 34 -14.71 -10.97 -18.34
N GLU A 35 -15.45 -12.07 -18.62
CA GLU A 35 -15.23 -12.87 -19.82
C GLU A 35 -15.55 -12.10 -21.12
N LEU A 36 -16.26 -10.99 -21.04
CA LEU A 36 -16.49 -10.12 -22.20
C LEU A 36 -15.29 -9.20 -22.50
N VAL A 37 -14.31 -9.18 -21.63
CA VAL A 37 -13.06 -8.45 -21.87
C VAL A 37 -12.20 -9.27 -22.84
N ASP A 38 -12.04 -8.76 -24.04
CA ASP A 38 -11.18 -9.34 -25.08
C ASP A 38 -9.81 -8.66 -25.10
N ASN A 39 -8.91 -9.15 -25.96
CA ASN A 39 -7.58 -8.58 -26.10
C ASN A 39 -7.60 -7.12 -26.58
N GLN A 40 -8.68 -6.64 -27.20
CA GLN A 40 -8.81 -5.25 -27.63
C GLN A 40 -9.14 -4.31 -26.48
N SER A 41 -9.71 -4.88 -25.41
CA SER A 41 -10.06 -4.18 -24.17
C SER A 41 -8.88 -4.10 -23.20
N LEU A 42 -7.73 -4.64 -23.55
CA LEU A 42 -6.53 -4.70 -22.72
C LEU A 42 -5.44 -3.78 -23.27
N ASN A 43 -4.73 -3.15 -22.36
CA ASN A 43 -3.54 -2.36 -22.65
C ASN A 43 -2.30 -3.00 -22.04
N ASP A 44 -1.21 -3.00 -22.79
CA ASP A 44 0.10 -3.34 -22.25
C ASP A 44 0.71 -2.09 -21.62
N VAL A 45 1.00 -2.17 -20.33
CA VAL A 45 1.63 -1.08 -19.56
C VAL A 45 2.93 -1.56 -18.93
N TYR A 46 3.92 -0.68 -18.87
CA TYR A 46 5.23 -0.99 -18.29
C TYR A 46 5.34 -0.63 -16.81
N THR A 47 4.39 0.13 -16.33
CA THR A 47 4.25 0.50 -14.91
C THR A 47 2.84 0.17 -14.45
N ARG A 48 2.70 -0.26 -13.21
CA ARG A 48 1.38 -0.50 -12.64
C ARG A 48 0.68 0.83 -12.39
N ASN A 49 -0.60 0.89 -12.70
CA ASN A 49 -1.45 2.01 -12.33
C ASN A 49 -1.52 2.12 -10.80
N ASN A 50 -1.60 3.36 -10.32
CA ASN A 50 -1.63 3.65 -8.89
C ASN A 50 -0.52 2.94 -8.08
N GLY A 51 0.61 2.65 -8.71
CA GLY A 51 1.80 2.14 -8.04
C GLY A 51 2.82 3.26 -7.91
N TYR A 52 3.04 3.77 -6.72
CA TYR A 52 4.12 4.71 -6.46
C TYR A 52 4.86 4.31 -5.19
N ASN A 53 6.11 4.69 -5.14
CA ASN A 53 6.93 4.64 -3.94
C ASN A 53 7.76 5.92 -3.90
N SER A 54 7.66 6.64 -2.82
CA SER A 54 8.44 7.86 -2.57
C SER A 54 9.10 7.75 -1.21
N GLU A 55 10.39 8.02 -1.15
CA GLU A 55 11.11 7.96 0.09
C GLU A 55 12.04 9.18 0.23
N LEU A 56 11.97 9.80 1.40
CA LEU A 56 12.88 10.88 1.83
C LEU A 56 13.68 10.39 3.02
N ARG A 57 15.00 10.45 2.93
CA ARG A 57 15.92 10.13 4.03
C ARG A 57 16.74 11.34 4.39
N LEU A 58 16.64 11.75 5.63
CA LEU A 58 17.49 12.78 6.21
C LEU A 58 18.31 12.17 7.33
N ASN A 59 19.60 12.46 7.36
CA ASN A 59 20.46 12.10 8.45
C ASN A 59 21.49 13.19 8.69
N GLY A 60 21.90 13.32 9.93
CA GLY A 60 22.89 14.31 10.30
C GLY A 60 23.43 14.10 11.70
N ASN A 61 24.59 14.64 11.94
CA ASN A 61 25.17 14.70 13.26
C ASN A 61 25.98 15.98 13.45
N ILE A 62 26.03 16.42 14.69
CA ILE A 62 26.87 17.56 15.14
C ILE A 62 27.76 17.05 16.24
N GLN A 63 29.06 17.32 16.10
CA GLN A 63 30.04 16.95 17.08
C GLN A 63 30.60 18.21 17.76
N LEU A 64 30.48 18.28 19.05
CA LEU A 64 30.96 19.34 19.89
C LEU A 64 32.18 18.81 20.69
N LYS A 65 33.22 19.60 20.78
CA LYS A 65 34.41 19.28 21.56
C LYS A 65 34.64 20.36 22.63
N PRO A 66 33.92 20.28 23.77
CA PRO A 66 34.07 21.26 24.85
C PRO A 66 35.49 21.29 25.43
N SER A 67 36.21 20.18 25.32
CA SER A 67 37.56 20.01 25.79
C SER A 67 38.38 19.14 24.82
N LYS A 68 39.71 19.14 24.95
CA LYS A 68 40.61 18.26 24.18
C LYS A 68 40.31 16.76 24.40
N TYR A 69 39.66 16.45 25.51
CA TYR A 69 39.40 15.06 25.93
C TYR A 69 37.94 14.69 26.00
N THR A 70 37.06 15.64 25.71
CA THR A 70 35.60 15.47 25.78
C THR A 70 34.99 15.68 24.41
N THR A 71 34.16 14.75 23.98
CA THR A 71 33.39 14.86 22.75
C THR A 71 31.94 14.57 23.06
N VAL A 72 31.07 15.45 22.59
CA VAL A 72 29.63 15.26 22.62
C VAL A 72 29.13 15.21 21.19
N THR A 73 28.43 14.12 20.83
CA THR A 73 27.85 13.96 19.51
C THR A 73 26.34 13.93 19.66
N LEU A 74 25.66 14.81 18.94
CA LEU A 74 24.23 14.80 18.76
C LEU A 74 23.96 14.37 17.32
N GLY A 75 23.10 13.40 17.13
CA GLY A 75 22.78 12.95 15.78
C GLY A 75 21.39 12.38 15.68
N GLY A 76 20.96 12.20 14.45
CA GLY A 76 19.66 11.63 14.18
C GLY A 76 19.46 11.26 12.71
N ARG A 77 18.43 10.49 12.50
CA ARG A 77 17.97 10.05 11.20
C ARG A 77 16.45 10.18 11.16
N TRP A 78 15.94 10.61 10.04
CA TRP A 78 14.52 10.56 9.73
C TRP A 78 14.33 9.97 8.35
N VAL A 79 13.43 8.99 8.25
CA VAL A 79 13.00 8.36 7.01
C VAL A 79 11.51 8.51 6.91
N PHE A 80 11.07 9.10 5.84
CA PHE A 80 9.68 9.20 5.49
C PHE A 80 9.47 8.46 4.18
N SER A 81 8.54 7.51 4.15
CA SER A 81 8.13 6.84 2.93
C SER A 81 6.62 6.92 2.75
N ASP A 82 6.23 7.09 1.51
CA ASP A 82 4.83 7.09 1.06
C ASP A 82 4.73 6.15 -0.13
N ASP A 83 3.98 5.08 0.01
CA ASP A 83 3.88 4.05 -0.99
C ASP A 83 2.46 3.49 -1.12
N LYS A 84 2.10 3.06 -2.32
CA LYS A 84 0.84 2.40 -2.63
C LYS A 84 1.02 0.89 -2.53
N ARG A 85 0.26 0.25 -1.65
CA ARG A 85 0.31 -1.20 -1.47
C ARG A 85 -0.50 -1.90 -2.56
N ASN A 86 0.20 -2.42 -3.56
CA ASN A 86 -0.44 -3.22 -4.60
C ASN A 86 -0.79 -4.61 -4.07
N THR A 87 -2.07 -4.95 -4.09
CA THR A 87 -2.55 -6.29 -3.76
C THR A 87 -2.99 -7.01 -5.03
N PHE A 88 -2.80 -8.33 -5.07
CA PHE A 88 -3.20 -9.15 -6.21
C PHE A 88 -4.70 -9.01 -6.51
N ASN A 89 -5.54 -8.95 -5.50
CA ASN A 89 -7.00 -8.84 -5.66
C ASN A 89 -7.45 -7.54 -6.33
N ASN A 90 -6.66 -6.47 -6.17
CA ASN A 90 -6.96 -5.15 -6.74
C ASN A 90 -6.20 -4.89 -8.05
N HIS A 91 -5.49 -5.88 -8.57
CA HIS A 91 -4.52 -5.67 -9.64
C HIS A 91 -5.15 -5.30 -10.99
N VAL A 92 -6.27 -5.92 -11.35
CA VAL A 92 -6.84 -5.77 -12.70
C VAL A 92 -8.06 -4.84 -12.72
N PHE A 93 -8.98 -5.02 -11.79
CA PHE A 93 -10.30 -4.35 -11.83
C PHE A 93 -10.51 -3.30 -10.74
N ASN A 94 -9.63 -3.20 -9.77
CA ASN A 94 -9.82 -2.34 -8.60
C ASN A 94 -8.52 -1.72 -8.09
N TYR A 95 -7.62 -1.36 -9.00
CA TYR A 95 -6.30 -0.85 -8.65
C TYR A 95 -6.35 0.49 -7.91
N ASP A 96 -7.41 1.29 -8.09
CA ASP A 96 -7.60 2.56 -7.40
C ASP A 96 -7.85 2.38 -5.89
N ASN A 97 -8.37 1.22 -5.48
CA ASN A 97 -8.61 0.88 -4.07
C ASN A 97 -7.42 0.23 -3.36
N ASN A 98 -6.24 0.28 -3.94
CA ASN A 98 -5.03 -0.09 -3.21
C ASN A 98 -4.80 0.88 -2.05
N LEU A 99 -4.41 0.31 -0.91
CA LEU A 99 -4.18 1.09 0.30
C LEU A 99 -2.90 1.93 0.20
N ASP A 100 -2.96 3.14 0.70
CA ASP A 100 -1.79 3.97 0.92
C ASP A 100 -1.11 3.59 2.22
N GLN A 101 0.21 3.53 2.18
CA GLN A 101 1.03 3.26 3.33
C GLN A 101 2.03 4.40 3.52
N ARG A 102 1.90 5.10 4.64
CA ARG A 102 2.86 6.11 5.08
C ARG A 102 3.64 5.60 6.26
N ASN A 103 4.94 5.68 6.16
CA ASN A 103 5.82 5.32 7.24
C ASN A 103 6.73 6.51 7.59
N SER A 104 6.86 6.78 8.88
CA SER A 104 7.76 7.81 9.40
C SER A 104 8.58 7.21 10.54
N ASP A 105 9.85 6.95 10.25
CA ASP A 105 10.83 6.45 11.20
C ASP A 105 11.80 7.55 11.56
N TRP A 106 11.92 7.84 12.83
CA TRP A 106 12.95 8.75 13.27
C TRP A 106 13.72 8.22 14.48
N ASN A 107 14.96 8.58 14.51
CA ASN A 107 15.87 8.25 15.58
C ASN A 107 16.72 9.48 15.93
N ALA A 108 16.87 9.74 17.20
CA ALA A 108 17.78 10.76 17.71
C ALA A 108 18.67 10.15 18.80
N TYR A 109 19.91 10.55 18.83
CA TYR A 109 20.85 10.07 19.82
C TYR A 109 21.78 11.18 20.35
N ILE A 110 22.18 11.00 21.57
CA ILE A 110 23.25 11.77 22.20
C ILE A 110 24.35 10.81 22.66
N ARG A 111 25.56 11.11 22.30
CA ARG A 111 26.74 10.34 22.72
C ARG A 111 27.71 11.27 23.39
N PHE A 112 28.06 10.93 24.61
CA PHE A 112 29.14 11.59 25.39
C PHE A 112 30.34 10.67 25.45
N GLN A 113 31.49 11.19 25.09
CA GLN A 113 32.74 10.47 25.13
C GLN A 113 33.76 11.27 25.89
N GLN A 114 34.37 10.65 26.90
CA GLN A 114 35.44 11.23 27.70
C GLN A 114 36.69 10.35 27.59
N GLN A 115 37.80 10.98 27.29
CA GLN A 115 39.09 10.33 27.24
C GLN A 115 39.98 10.82 28.38
N PHE A 116 40.66 9.91 29.08
CA PHE A 116 41.65 10.20 30.09
C PHE A 116 43.02 9.93 29.50
N ARG A 117 43.79 10.97 29.35
CA ARG A 117 45.16 10.83 28.82
C ARG A 117 46.14 10.80 29.95
N ASN A 118 47.28 10.11 29.75
CA ASN A 118 48.37 10.10 30.70
C ASN A 118 49.04 11.49 30.70
N ASP A 119 48.70 12.31 31.68
CA ASP A 119 49.39 13.57 31.92
C ASP A 119 50.41 13.34 33.03
N PRO A 120 51.70 13.66 32.83
CA PRO A 120 52.74 13.48 33.85
C PRO A 120 52.46 14.23 35.14
N GLU A 121 51.69 15.33 35.06
CA GLU A 121 51.31 16.14 36.21
C GLU A 121 50.09 15.62 36.96
N ASN A 122 49.36 14.72 36.36
CA ASN A 122 48.12 14.20 36.94
C ASN A 122 48.36 12.90 37.71
N LYS A 123 48.18 12.96 39.03
CA LYS A 123 48.35 11.82 39.96
C LYS A 123 47.17 10.83 39.92
N SER A 124 46.31 10.86 38.88
CA SER A 124 45.19 9.94 38.76
C SER A 124 45.68 8.51 38.57
N ALA A 125 45.12 7.57 39.29
CA ALA A 125 45.37 6.13 39.12
C ALA A 125 44.87 5.59 37.77
N ILE A 126 43.95 6.29 37.13
CA ILE A 126 43.38 5.91 35.82
C ILE A 126 44.14 6.63 34.72
N LYS A 127 44.88 5.85 33.93
CA LYS A 127 45.68 6.33 32.81
C LYS A 127 45.21 5.66 31.51
N ASN A 128 45.12 6.43 30.43
CA ASN A 128 44.74 5.92 29.10
C ASN A 128 43.39 5.21 29.02
N ALA A 129 42.43 5.60 29.84
CA ALA A 129 41.08 5.08 29.81
C ALA A 129 40.17 6.00 28.99
N PHE A 130 39.13 5.46 28.45
CA PHE A 130 38.01 6.23 27.88
C PHE A 130 36.72 5.58 28.29
N TYR A 131 35.66 6.37 28.35
CA TYR A 131 34.31 5.86 28.45
C TYR A 131 33.37 6.59 27.47
N THR A 132 32.37 5.88 27.06
CA THR A 132 31.33 6.41 26.19
C THR A 132 29.98 6.10 26.81
N ILE A 133 29.15 7.11 26.92
CA ILE A 133 27.74 6.98 27.30
C ILE A 133 26.92 7.42 26.12
N GLN A 134 25.96 6.61 25.72
CA GLN A 134 25.05 6.93 24.64
C GLN A 134 23.60 6.70 25.10
N ALA A 135 22.74 7.63 24.78
CA ALA A 135 21.31 7.46 24.86
C ALA A 135 20.73 7.68 23.46
N ASP A 136 19.81 6.84 23.08
CA ASP A 136 19.09 6.94 21.81
C ASP A 136 17.60 6.72 22.03
N TYR A 137 16.82 7.37 21.17
CA TYR A 137 15.39 7.22 21.12
C TYR A 137 14.96 7.03 19.66
N SER A 138 14.09 6.07 19.41
CA SER A 138 13.54 5.82 18.10
C SER A 138 12.02 5.65 18.16
N GLN A 139 11.37 6.10 17.12
CA GLN A 139 9.92 5.95 16.95
C GLN A 139 9.61 5.64 15.50
N THR A 140 8.72 4.67 15.32
CA THR A 140 8.13 4.31 14.02
C THR A 140 6.64 4.61 14.06
N ASN A 141 6.16 5.38 13.09
CA ASN A 141 4.75 5.63 12.87
C ASN A 141 4.37 5.05 11.51
N LEU A 142 3.46 4.09 11.52
CA LEU A 142 2.93 3.46 10.32
C LEU A 142 1.44 3.79 10.22
N LEU A 143 1.04 4.40 9.11
CA LEU A 143 -0.35 4.65 8.75
C LEU A 143 -0.67 3.88 7.47
N ILE A 144 -1.70 3.06 7.52
CA ILE A 144 -2.25 2.38 6.34
C ILE A 144 -3.71 2.81 6.24
N HIS A 145 -4.07 3.42 5.12
CA HIS A 145 -5.41 3.96 4.93
C HIS A 145 -5.85 3.84 3.48
N ASN A 146 -7.14 3.99 3.25
CA ASN A 146 -7.70 4.15 1.92
C ASN A 146 -7.79 5.63 1.59
N GLU A 147 -7.40 6.05 0.39
CA GLU A 147 -7.42 7.45 -0.03
C GLU A 147 -8.82 8.05 -0.01
N THR A 148 -9.83 7.24 -0.36
CA THR A 148 -11.23 7.69 -0.45
C THR A 148 -11.86 7.89 0.92
N TYR A 149 -11.59 6.99 1.87
CA TYR A 149 -12.24 6.97 3.18
C TYR A 149 -11.37 7.49 4.32
N GLY A 150 -10.05 7.62 4.09
CA GLY A 150 -9.13 8.13 5.09
C GLY A 150 -9.17 7.34 6.40
N GLU A 151 -9.52 8.05 7.48
CA GLU A 151 -9.66 7.47 8.82
C GLU A 151 -11.12 7.13 9.17
N ASP A 152 -12.06 7.28 8.24
CA ASP A 152 -13.47 6.96 8.44
C ASP A 152 -13.71 5.45 8.32
N TYR A 153 -13.33 4.72 9.35
CA TYR A 153 -13.47 3.26 9.41
C TYR A 153 -14.93 2.77 9.42
N PHE A 154 -15.87 3.63 9.82
CA PHE A 154 -17.29 3.25 9.87
C PHE A 154 -17.95 3.34 8.50
N SER A 155 -17.46 4.19 7.62
CA SER A 155 -17.92 4.26 6.23
C SER A 155 -17.27 3.21 5.35
N TYR A 156 -16.11 2.68 5.75
CA TYR A 156 -15.40 1.66 5.00
C TYR A 156 -16.10 0.31 5.12
N GLY A 157 -16.49 -0.25 3.98
CA GLY A 157 -17.17 -1.54 3.92
C GLY A 157 -18.68 -1.47 4.16
N HIS A 158 -19.28 -0.28 4.36
CA HIS A 158 -20.73 -0.13 4.34
C HIS A 158 -21.21 -0.08 2.89
N VAL A 159 -21.52 -1.24 2.35
CA VAL A 159 -21.96 -1.42 0.93
C VAL A 159 -23.47 -1.39 0.80
N GLY A 160 -24.20 -1.03 1.85
CA GLY A 160 -25.64 -1.08 1.90
C GLY A 160 -26.19 -2.40 2.44
N ASN A 161 -27.50 -2.50 2.47
CA ASN A 161 -28.19 -3.72 2.88
C ASN A 161 -28.43 -4.58 1.65
N PHE A 162 -27.77 -5.72 1.56
CA PHE A 162 -28.01 -6.69 0.47
C PHE A 162 -29.02 -7.71 0.95
N ASP A 163 -30.17 -7.70 0.34
CA ASP A 163 -31.14 -8.79 0.46
C ASP A 163 -30.75 -9.86 -0.57
N ILE A 164 -30.02 -10.87 -0.12
CA ILE A 164 -29.64 -12.00 -0.99
C ILE A 164 -30.83 -12.95 -1.03
N GLN A 165 -31.65 -12.79 -2.03
CA GLN A 165 -32.72 -13.75 -2.33
C GLN A 165 -32.12 -14.92 -3.12
N GLY A 166 -31.58 -15.89 -2.42
CA GLY A 166 -31.07 -17.15 -2.97
C GLY A 166 -29.78 -17.04 -3.81
N ALA A 167 -29.05 -18.11 -3.90
CA ALA A 167 -27.95 -18.21 -4.87
C ALA A 167 -28.56 -18.42 -6.27
N PRO A 168 -28.04 -17.72 -7.31
CA PRO A 168 -28.52 -17.93 -8.67
C PRO A 168 -28.26 -19.39 -9.08
N VAL A 169 -29.31 -20.10 -9.41
CA VAL A 169 -29.23 -21.47 -9.90
C VAL A 169 -29.22 -21.45 -11.42
N TYR A 170 -28.19 -22.06 -11.98
CA TYR A 170 -28.09 -22.22 -13.44
C TYR A 170 -28.27 -23.67 -13.83
N GLN A 171 -29.06 -23.93 -14.84
CA GLN A 171 -29.21 -25.24 -15.45
C GLN A 171 -28.77 -25.19 -16.90
N TRP A 172 -28.07 -26.22 -17.34
CA TRP A 172 -27.72 -26.37 -18.74
C TRP A 172 -28.96 -26.69 -19.55
N GLY A 173 -29.26 -25.85 -20.53
CA GLY A 173 -30.44 -26.02 -21.37
C GLY A 173 -30.35 -25.22 -22.66
N GLN A 174 -31.35 -25.40 -23.52
CA GLN A 174 -31.49 -24.62 -24.75
C GLN A 174 -32.38 -23.40 -24.46
N ASP A 175 -31.86 -22.23 -24.80
CA ASP A 175 -32.63 -20.98 -24.78
C ASP A 175 -33.77 -21.10 -25.82
N THR A 176 -35.00 -20.99 -25.37
CA THR A 176 -36.20 -21.13 -26.24
C THR A 176 -36.33 -19.99 -27.22
N THR A 177 -35.69 -18.86 -27.00
CA THR A 177 -35.78 -17.67 -27.86
C THR A 177 -34.67 -17.67 -28.91
N THR A 178 -33.46 -18.00 -28.53
CA THR A 178 -32.28 -17.97 -29.42
C THR A 178 -31.90 -19.33 -29.99
N GLY A 179 -32.43 -20.42 -29.41
CA GLY A 179 -32.09 -21.79 -29.77
C GLY A 179 -30.67 -22.23 -29.36
N VAL A 180 -29.93 -21.39 -28.68
CA VAL A 180 -28.53 -21.65 -28.26
C VAL A 180 -28.52 -22.44 -26.97
N PHE A 181 -27.65 -23.46 -26.90
CA PHE A 181 -27.39 -24.21 -25.67
C PHE A 181 -26.44 -23.46 -24.76
N GLY A 182 -26.78 -23.33 -23.48
CA GLY A 182 -25.97 -22.66 -22.46
C GLY A 182 -26.54 -22.80 -21.07
N ASN A 183 -25.88 -22.15 -20.11
CA ASN A 183 -26.40 -22.07 -18.75
C ASN A 183 -27.61 -21.12 -18.71
N GLN A 184 -28.77 -21.66 -18.41
CA GLN A 184 -30.01 -20.90 -18.23
C GLN A 184 -30.21 -20.57 -16.76
N TYR A 185 -30.54 -19.32 -16.46
CA TYR A 185 -30.90 -18.91 -15.11
C TYR A 185 -32.28 -19.46 -14.74
N ILE A 186 -32.36 -20.20 -13.67
CA ILE A 186 -33.63 -20.66 -13.11
C ILE A 186 -33.90 -19.82 -11.87
N ASN A 187 -34.98 -19.08 -11.91
CA ASN A 187 -35.49 -18.39 -10.72
C ASN A 187 -36.20 -19.44 -9.84
N ASP A 188 -35.52 -19.83 -8.75
CA ASP A 188 -36.14 -20.65 -7.73
C ASP A 188 -36.97 -19.71 -6.83
N SER A 189 -38.27 -19.66 -7.06
CA SER A 189 -39.23 -18.88 -6.28
C SER A 189 -39.56 -19.54 -4.94
#